data_b3e6c47eb0f30bc311a6e7bd5f80973f
#
_entry.id   b3e6c47eb0f30bc311a6e7bd5f80973f
#
_cell.length_a   1.000
_cell.length_b   1.000
_cell.length_c   1.000
_cell.angle_alpha   90.00
_cell.angle_beta   90.00
_cell.angle_gamma   90.00
#
_symmetry.space_group_name_H-M   'P 1'
#
loop_
_entity.id
_entity.type
_entity.pdbx_description
1 polymer ?
#
loop_
_entity_poly.entity_id
_entity_poly.type
_entity_poly.pdbx_seq_one_letter_code
_entity_poly.pdbx_strand_id
1 'polypeptide(L)'
;NGQMKQISEFHRLVRPEAYKEMHFKISEVTHMDMEELCKKGQLFPVVMQDFLNWCGEEYIFCTWGSMDLTELQRNMRYFGMEPLGSGPIKYYDIQKLFGLAFEEGKSRRNLEYAVDYLNIPKDSAFHRAQSDAYYAARVFERIKDPQVLAKVSFDSFQTPRTRQEEIHIVFEDYAKYISRPFPDKAQLLSDKEVAATRCYLC
;
A
#
# COMPACT_ATOMS: atom_id res chain seq x y z
N ASN A 1 -12.42 19.48 12.20
CA ASN A 1 -13.31 19.24 11.08
C ASN A 1 -13.00 18.01 10.22
N GLY A 2 -12.13 17.06 10.52
CA GLY A 2 -12.00 15.74 9.88
C GLY A 2 -12.02 15.65 8.32
N GLN A 3 -11.90 16.77 7.62
CA GLN A 3 -11.93 16.82 6.17
C GLN A 3 -10.50 16.68 5.62
N MET A 4 -10.25 15.62 4.85
CA MET A 4 -8.99 15.50 4.12
C MET A 4 -8.89 16.62 3.08
N LYS A 5 -7.69 17.16 2.92
CA LYS A 5 -7.36 18.20 1.95
C LYS A 5 -6.02 17.86 1.30
N GLN A 6 -5.99 17.89 -0.02
CA GLN A 6 -4.72 17.83 -0.74
C GLN A 6 -3.89 19.08 -0.42
N ILE A 7 -2.69 18.90 0.12
CA ILE A 7 -1.78 19.99 0.50
C ILE A 7 -0.62 20.13 -0.48
N SER A 8 -0.21 19.04 -1.10
CA SER A 8 0.88 19.00 -2.08
C SER A 8 0.79 17.77 -2.96
N GLU A 9 1.67 17.68 -3.93
CA GLU A 9 1.79 16.57 -4.86
C GLU A 9 3.26 16.31 -5.17
N PHE A 10 3.62 15.02 -5.31
CA PHE A 10 4.94 14.59 -5.73
C PHE A 10 4.82 13.68 -6.96
N HIS A 11 5.49 14.07 -8.03
CA HIS A 11 5.56 13.27 -9.26
C HIS A 11 6.96 13.32 -9.83
N ARG A 12 7.56 12.17 -10.14
CA ARG A 12 8.86 12.04 -10.80
C ARG A 12 8.85 10.82 -11.72
N LEU A 13 9.59 10.93 -12.82
CA LEU A 13 9.88 9.79 -13.67
C LEU A 13 11.12 9.08 -13.14
N VAL A 14 11.00 7.76 -12.99
CA VAL A 14 12.10 6.90 -12.58
C VAL A 14 12.74 6.26 -13.81
N ARG A 15 14.06 6.33 -13.91
CA ARG A 15 14.82 5.67 -14.98
C ARG A 15 14.89 4.16 -14.70
N PRO A 16 14.46 3.31 -15.64
CA PRO A 16 14.64 1.88 -15.52
C PRO A 16 16.13 1.50 -15.58
N GLU A 17 16.60 0.73 -14.60
CA GLU A 17 17.99 0.26 -14.56
C GLU A 17 18.06 -1.28 -14.61
N ALA A 18 17.04 -1.97 -14.10
CA ALA A 18 16.98 -3.43 -14.09
C ALA A 18 16.56 -4.04 -15.44
N TYR A 19 15.79 -3.30 -16.23
CA TYR A 19 15.21 -3.77 -17.49
C TYR A 19 15.68 -2.92 -18.65
N LYS A 20 16.08 -3.58 -19.74
CA LYS A 20 16.48 -2.90 -20.99
C LYS A 20 15.31 -2.58 -21.92
N GLU A 21 14.23 -3.35 -21.78
CA GLU A 21 13.04 -3.23 -22.61
C GLU A 21 11.79 -3.26 -21.74
N MET A 22 10.77 -2.53 -22.14
CA MET A 22 9.46 -2.54 -21.52
C MET A 22 8.58 -3.59 -22.22
N HIS A 23 7.90 -4.40 -21.43
CA HIS A 23 6.94 -5.33 -22.00
C HIS A 23 5.82 -4.56 -22.72
N PHE A 24 5.48 -4.94 -23.95
CA PHE A 24 4.54 -4.21 -24.81
C PHE A 24 3.19 -3.91 -24.14
N LYS A 25 2.64 -4.84 -23.32
CA LYS A 25 1.40 -4.61 -22.57
C LYS A 25 1.50 -3.48 -21.56
N ILE A 26 2.68 -3.28 -20.95
CA ILE A 26 2.89 -2.18 -20.00
C ILE A 26 2.87 -0.87 -20.76
N SER A 27 3.60 -0.78 -21.89
CA SER A 27 3.60 0.39 -22.74
C SER A 27 2.20 0.73 -23.30
N GLU A 28 1.45 -0.29 -23.72
CA GLU A 28 0.07 -0.14 -24.21
C GLU A 28 -0.87 0.45 -23.15
N VAL A 29 -0.80 -0.05 -21.90
CA VAL A 29 -1.69 0.36 -20.82
C VAL A 29 -1.29 1.70 -20.21
N THR A 30 0.02 1.91 -19.99
CA THR A 30 0.52 3.13 -19.32
C THR A 30 0.82 4.28 -20.27
N HIS A 31 0.91 4.01 -21.58
CA HIS A 31 1.37 4.93 -22.61
C HIS A 31 2.75 5.54 -22.29
N MET A 32 3.60 4.76 -21.63
CA MET A 32 4.97 5.15 -21.30
C MET A 32 5.93 4.57 -22.34
N ASP A 33 6.96 5.34 -22.65
CA ASP A 33 8.02 4.94 -23.57
C ASP A 33 9.33 4.75 -22.80
N MET A 34 10.03 3.64 -23.07
CA MET A 34 11.31 3.33 -22.44
C MET A 34 12.38 4.38 -22.75
N GLU A 35 12.41 4.90 -23.97
CA GLU A 35 13.37 5.93 -24.36
C GLU A 35 13.15 7.24 -23.60
N GLU A 36 11.88 7.62 -23.40
CA GLU A 36 11.52 8.78 -22.59
C GLU A 36 11.94 8.60 -21.13
N LEU A 37 11.67 7.42 -20.55
CA LEU A 37 12.06 7.10 -19.17
C LEU A 37 13.58 7.11 -18.98
N CYS A 38 14.34 6.60 -19.97
CA CYS A 38 15.79 6.61 -19.92
C CYS A 38 16.38 8.03 -20.04
N LYS A 39 15.74 8.91 -20.81
CA LYS A 39 16.21 10.30 -21.04
C LYS A 39 15.83 11.25 -19.91
N LYS A 40 14.57 11.15 -19.42
CA LYS A 40 13.99 12.12 -18.46
C LYS A 40 13.95 11.59 -17.03
N GLY A 41 13.98 10.27 -16.86
CA GLY A 41 13.88 9.64 -15.56
C GLY A 41 15.13 9.82 -14.72
N GLN A 42 14.94 9.97 -13.43
CA GLN A 42 15.99 10.03 -12.41
C GLN A 42 16.25 8.64 -11.85
N LEU A 43 17.40 8.44 -11.20
CA LEU A 43 17.73 7.19 -10.52
C LEU A 43 16.74 6.92 -9.38
N PHE A 44 16.32 5.67 -9.22
CA PHE A 44 15.36 5.29 -8.18
C PHE A 44 15.78 5.74 -6.78
N PRO A 45 17.06 5.56 -6.32
CA PRO A 45 17.46 6.00 -4.99
C PRO A 45 17.31 7.52 -4.76
N VAL A 46 17.57 8.31 -5.80
CA VAL A 46 17.41 9.78 -5.73
C VAL A 46 15.93 10.15 -5.59
N VAL A 47 15.09 9.58 -6.46
CA VAL A 47 13.64 9.84 -6.43
C VAL A 47 13.05 9.38 -5.09
N MET A 48 13.48 8.22 -4.58
CA MET A 48 13.00 7.68 -3.31
C MET A 48 13.40 8.55 -2.13
N GLN A 49 14.62 9.08 -2.10
CA GLN A 49 15.06 10.00 -1.05
C GLN A 49 14.25 11.30 -1.08
N ASP A 50 14.05 11.87 -2.26
CA ASP A 50 13.21 13.07 -2.45
C ASP A 50 11.76 12.82 -2.00
N PHE A 51 11.22 11.63 -2.31
CA PHE A 51 9.87 11.23 -1.91
C PHE A 51 9.75 11.12 -0.39
N LEU A 52 10.70 10.48 0.29
CA LEU A 52 10.69 10.37 1.75
C LEU A 52 10.84 11.73 2.42
N ASN A 53 11.70 12.61 1.89
CA ASN A 53 11.83 13.99 2.37
C ASN A 53 10.51 14.77 2.19
N TRP A 54 9.79 14.55 1.08
CA TRP A 54 8.49 15.14 0.83
C TRP A 54 7.40 14.61 1.77
N CYS A 55 7.42 13.31 2.11
CA CYS A 55 6.50 12.70 3.09
C CYS A 55 6.69 13.28 4.50
N GLY A 56 7.92 13.67 4.87
CA GLY A 56 8.26 14.12 6.22
C GLY A 56 8.38 12.96 7.21
N GLU A 57 8.23 13.25 8.50
CA GLU A 57 8.44 12.26 9.57
C GLU A 57 7.16 11.50 9.94
N GLU A 58 6.00 12.16 9.85
CA GLU A 58 4.70 11.58 10.23
C GLU A 58 3.80 11.41 9.00
N TYR A 59 3.73 10.21 8.48
CA TYR A 59 2.88 9.87 7.35
C TYR A 59 2.32 8.45 7.46
N ILE A 60 1.26 8.19 6.72
CA ILE A 60 0.70 6.86 6.51
C ILE A 60 0.44 6.64 5.02
N PHE A 61 0.88 5.52 4.50
CA PHE A 61 0.63 5.16 3.11
C PHE A 61 -0.84 4.85 2.87
N CYS A 62 -1.33 5.24 1.71
CA CYS A 62 -2.65 4.92 1.20
C CYS A 62 -2.49 4.40 -0.23
N THR A 63 -2.93 3.17 -0.51
CA THR A 63 -2.75 2.53 -1.82
C THR A 63 -4.05 1.88 -2.29
N TRP A 64 -4.17 1.66 -3.59
CA TRP A 64 -5.26 0.87 -4.15
C TRP A 64 -4.87 -0.61 -4.18
N GLY A 65 -5.04 -1.29 -3.05
CA GLY A 65 -4.57 -2.66 -2.83
C GLY A 65 -3.20 -2.73 -2.16
N SER A 66 -2.60 -3.91 -2.15
CA SER A 66 -1.38 -4.17 -1.36
C SER A 66 -0.08 -4.12 -2.17
N MET A 67 -0.15 -4.10 -3.50
CA MET A 67 1.04 -4.31 -4.33
C MET A 67 2.00 -3.13 -4.35
N ASP A 68 1.50 -1.91 -4.40
CA ASP A 68 2.32 -0.71 -4.56
C ASP A 68 3.37 -0.57 -3.45
N LEU A 69 2.95 -0.75 -2.19
CA LEU A 69 3.86 -0.66 -1.05
C LEU A 69 4.87 -1.81 -1.01
N THR A 70 4.45 -3.02 -1.38
CA THR A 70 5.33 -4.18 -1.49
C THR A 70 6.38 -3.98 -2.58
N GLU A 71 5.97 -3.49 -3.77
CA GLU A 71 6.89 -3.25 -4.88
C GLU A 71 7.85 -2.08 -4.58
N LEU A 72 7.39 -1.03 -3.90
CA LEU A 72 8.25 0.05 -3.43
C LEU A 72 9.38 -0.50 -2.56
N GLN A 73 9.04 -1.29 -1.53
CA GLN A 73 10.03 -1.90 -0.63
C GLN A 73 10.95 -2.91 -1.34
N ARG A 74 10.43 -3.64 -2.34
CA ARG A 74 11.24 -4.54 -3.16
C ARG A 74 12.29 -3.78 -3.96
N ASN A 75 11.92 -2.66 -4.56
CA ASN A 75 12.85 -1.80 -5.28
C ASN A 75 13.88 -1.18 -4.32
N MET A 76 13.46 -0.68 -3.16
CA MET A 76 14.40 -0.17 -2.15
C MET A 76 15.44 -1.21 -1.77
N ARG A 77 15.03 -2.46 -1.53
CA ARG A 77 15.93 -3.58 -1.24
C ARG A 77 16.88 -3.86 -2.42
N TYR A 78 16.37 -3.85 -3.65
CA TYR A 78 17.18 -4.07 -4.86
C TYR A 78 18.31 -3.05 -5.00
N PHE A 79 18.03 -1.79 -4.69
CA PHE A 79 18.99 -0.70 -4.73
C PHE A 79 19.80 -0.52 -3.44
N GLY A 80 19.70 -1.43 -2.48
CA GLY A 80 20.47 -1.39 -1.23
C GLY A 80 20.09 -0.23 -0.30
N MET A 81 18.88 0.29 -0.42
CA MET A 81 18.38 1.35 0.47
C MET A 81 17.89 0.78 1.80
N GLU A 82 17.96 1.61 2.84
CA GLU A 82 17.39 1.26 4.14
C GLU A 82 15.89 1.00 4.04
N PRO A 83 15.35 0.01 4.77
CA PRO A 83 13.93 -0.29 4.76
C PRO A 83 13.12 0.86 5.38
N LEU A 84 11.83 0.98 4.97
CA LEU A 84 10.91 1.98 5.51
C LEU A 84 10.63 1.82 7.02
N GLY A 85 10.92 0.65 7.58
CA GLY A 85 10.74 0.37 9.00
C GLY A 85 11.33 -0.99 9.37
N SER A 86 11.39 -1.30 10.66
CA SER A 86 11.96 -2.55 11.18
C SER A 86 11.01 -3.75 11.03
N GLY A 87 9.72 -3.51 10.93
CA GLY A 87 8.66 -4.52 10.88
C GLY A 87 7.54 -4.18 9.91
N PRO A 88 6.36 -4.80 10.07
CA PRO A 88 5.21 -4.57 9.21
C PRO A 88 4.78 -3.11 9.18
N ILE A 89 4.50 -2.59 7.99
CA ILE A 89 4.11 -1.20 7.80
C ILE A 89 2.59 -1.08 7.80
N LYS A 90 2.07 -0.26 8.71
CA LYS A 90 0.65 0.10 8.75
C LYS A 90 0.31 1.02 7.58
N TYR A 91 -0.78 0.72 6.85
CA TYR A 91 -1.25 1.53 5.73
C TYR A 91 -2.76 1.41 5.54
N TYR A 92 -3.35 2.27 4.73
CA TYR A 92 -4.72 2.15 4.26
C TYR A 92 -4.77 1.47 2.89
N ASP A 93 -5.32 0.25 2.84
CA ASP A 93 -5.72 -0.41 1.60
C ASP A 93 -7.09 0.14 1.19
N ILE A 94 -7.08 1.18 0.35
CA ILE A 94 -8.30 1.90 -0.05
C ILE A 94 -9.25 0.99 -0.80
N GLN A 95 -8.75 0.03 -1.60
CA GLN A 95 -9.57 -0.97 -2.29
C GLN A 95 -10.36 -1.83 -1.30
N LYS A 96 -9.71 -2.28 -0.22
CA LYS A 96 -10.37 -3.03 0.87
C LYS A 96 -11.42 -2.15 1.57
N LEU A 97 -11.05 -0.91 1.92
CA LEU A 97 -11.95 0.01 2.61
C LEU A 97 -13.14 0.39 1.76
N PHE A 98 -12.96 0.56 0.45
CA PHE A 98 -14.06 0.77 -0.49
C PHE A 98 -15.04 -0.40 -0.47
N GLY A 99 -14.54 -1.64 -0.58
CA GLY A 99 -15.38 -2.84 -0.50
C GLY A 99 -16.17 -2.94 0.80
N LEU A 100 -15.54 -2.59 1.93
CA LEU A 100 -16.21 -2.59 3.25
C LEU A 100 -17.25 -1.49 3.38
N ALA A 101 -17.00 -0.30 2.82
CA ALA A 101 -17.88 0.84 2.95
C ALA A 101 -19.10 0.78 2.04
N PHE A 102 -18.96 0.20 0.85
CA PHE A 102 -19.94 0.34 -0.22
C PHE A 102 -20.43 -0.99 -0.83
N GLU A 103 -19.76 -2.13 -0.57
CA GLU A 103 -20.05 -3.42 -1.19
C GLU A 103 -20.09 -4.60 -0.20
N GLU A 104 -20.36 -4.36 1.08
CA GLU A 104 -20.44 -5.39 2.13
C GLU A 104 -19.16 -6.27 2.23
N GLY A 105 -18.01 -5.77 1.78
CA GLY A 105 -16.74 -6.48 1.85
C GLY A 105 -16.56 -7.65 0.88
N LYS A 106 -17.51 -7.88 -0.03
CA LYS A 106 -17.57 -9.11 -0.85
C LYS A 106 -16.63 -9.14 -2.06
N SER A 107 -16.13 -8.00 -2.51
CA SER A 107 -15.34 -7.94 -3.75
C SER A 107 -14.20 -6.94 -3.70
N ARG A 108 -13.14 -7.23 -4.46
CA ARG A 108 -12.08 -6.27 -4.75
C ARG A 108 -12.28 -5.73 -6.17
N ARG A 109 -12.74 -4.50 -6.26
CA ARG A 109 -12.97 -3.80 -7.53
C ARG A 109 -11.71 -3.09 -8.02
N ASN A 110 -11.64 -2.81 -9.31
CA ASN A 110 -10.60 -1.90 -9.82
C ASN A 110 -10.93 -0.44 -9.45
N LEU A 111 -9.95 0.43 -9.58
CA LEU A 111 -10.07 1.84 -9.20
C LEU A 111 -11.11 2.57 -10.07
N GLU A 112 -11.14 2.28 -11.36
CA GLU A 112 -12.08 2.90 -12.30
C GLU A 112 -13.55 2.61 -11.92
N TYR A 113 -13.85 1.36 -11.54
CA TYR A 113 -15.16 1.00 -11.02
C TYR A 113 -15.55 1.84 -9.79
N ALA A 114 -14.64 2.01 -8.84
CA ALA A 114 -14.92 2.78 -7.63
C ALA A 114 -15.14 4.27 -7.92
N VAL A 115 -14.41 4.83 -8.88
CA VAL A 115 -14.57 6.20 -9.36
C VAL A 115 -15.95 6.37 -10.00
N ASP A 116 -16.39 5.43 -10.85
CA ASP A 116 -17.72 5.43 -11.47
C ASP A 116 -18.83 5.27 -10.44
N TYR A 117 -18.69 4.31 -9.54
CA TYR A 117 -19.64 4.04 -8.47
C TYR A 117 -19.92 5.28 -7.61
N LEU A 118 -18.87 6.03 -7.28
CA LEU A 118 -18.94 7.23 -6.45
C LEU A 118 -19.23 8.52 -7.25
N ASN A 119 -19.45 8.42 -8.56
CA ASN A 119 -19.65 9.55 -9.47
C ASN A 119 -18.53 10.61 -9.33
N ILE A 120 -17.27 10.16 -9.24
CA ILE A 120 -16.10 11.06 -9.21
C ILE A 120 -15.81 11.48 -10.65
N PRO A 121 -15.67 12.80 -10.94
CA PRO A 121 -15.33 13.26 -12.30
C PRO A 121 -14.01 12.65 -12.80
N LYS A 122 -14.01 12.20 -14.06
CA LYS A 122 -12.83 11.61 -14.73
C LYS A 122 -12.09 12.69 -15.52
N ASP A 123 -11.26 13.46 -14.81
CA ASP A 123 -10.52 14.58 -15.40
C ASP A 123 -9.17 14.18 -15.99
N SER A 124 -8.73 12.94 -15.75
CA SER A 124 -7.43 12.42 -16.18
C SER A 124 -7.52 10.96 -16.61
N ALA A 125 -6.62 10.52 -17.47
CA ALA A 125 -6.54 9.14 -17.91
C ALA A 125 -6.08 8.21 -16.78
N PHE A 126 -6.69 7.02 -16.67
CA PHE A 126 -6.25 5.95 -15.78
C PHE A 126 -4.93 5.32 -16.24
N HIS A 127 -4.36 4.48 -15.39
CA HIS A 127 -3.09 3.74 -15.61
C HIS A 127 -1.85 4.64 -15.69
N ARG A 128 -1.94 5.81 -15.06
CA ARG A 128 -0.80 6.67 -14.76
C ARG A 128 -0.72 6.87 -13.25
N ALA A 129 0.42 6.57 -12.65
CA ALA A 129 0.61 6.59 -11.20
C ALA A 129 0.09 7.88 -10.53
N GLN A 130 0.29 9.04 -11.18
CA GLN A 130 -0.21 10.33 -10.69
C GLN A 130 -1.74 10.38 -10.66
N SER A 131 -2.39 10.02 -11.77
CA SER A 131 -3.85 10.01 -11.86
C SER A 131 -4.46 8.96 -10.95
N ASP A 132 -3.87 7.77 -10.87
CA ASP A 132 -4.35 6.68 -10.03
C ASP A 132 -4.24 7.06 -8.55
N ALA A 133 -3.15 7.71 -8.12
CA ALA A 133 -3.00 8.25 -6.78
C ALA A 133 -4.06 9.34 -6.47
N TYR A 134 -4.31 10.24 -7.43
CA TYR A 134 -5.35 11.24 -7.30
C TYR A 134 -6.74 10.62 -7.12
N TYR A 135 -7.13 9.66 -7.99
CA TYR A 135 -8.43 9.00 -7.88
C TYR A 135 -8.55 8.17 -6.60
N ALA A 136 -7.50 7.48 -6.20
CA ALA A 136 -7.48 6.75 -4.93
C ALA A 136 -7.74 7.69 -3.74
N ALA A 137 -7.12 8.87 -3.73
CA ALA A 137 -7.36 9.89 -2.71
C ALA A 137 -8.82 10.39 -2.74
N ARG A 138 -9.42 10.61 -3.93
CA ARG A 138 -10.81 11.02 -4.07
C ARG A 138 -11.79 9.95 -3.57
N VAL A 139 -11.50 8.67 -3.84
CA VAL A 139 -12.28 7.55 -3.29
C VAL A 139 -12.16 7.53 -1.77
N PHE A 140 -10.94 7.64 -1.22
CA PHE A 140 -10.71 7.64 0.22
C PHE A 140 -11.46 8.78 0.92
N GLU A 141 -11.52 9.96 0.33
CA GLU A 141 -12.30 11.10 0.86
C GLU A 141 -13.80 10.81 0.99
N ARG A 142 -14.34 9.83 0.28
CA ARG A 142 -15.77 9.44 0.35
C ARG A 142 -16.05 8.44 1.45
N ILE A 143 -15.03 7.77 1.99
CA ILE A 143 -15.18 6.82 3.09
C ILE A 143 -15.24 7.61 4.40
N LYS A 144 -16.42 7.67 5.03
CA LYS A 144 -16.68 8.49 6.23
C LYS A 144 -16.89 7.68 7.50
N ASP A 145 -17.19 6.38 7.36
CA ASP A 145 -17.47 5.53 8.48
C ASP A 145 -16.19 5.28 9.33
N PRO A 146 -16.18 5.71 10.60
CA PRO A 146 -15.02 5.50 11.47
C PRO A 146 -14.70 4.02 11.73
N GLN A 147 -15.70 3.15 11.71
CA GLN A 147 -15.50 1.70 11.90
C GLN A 147 -14.77 1.10 10.70
N VAL A 148 -15.11 1.54 9.48
CA VAL A 148 -14.41 1.15 8.27
C VAL A 148 -12.97 1.70 8.28
N LEU A 149 -12.79 2.99 8.60
CA LEU A 149 -11.48 3.63 8.67
C LEU A 149 -10.57 3.02 9.74
N ALA A 150 -11.12 2.44 10.80
CA ALA A 150 -10.36 1.71 11.81
C ALA A 150 -9.74 0.40 11.28
N LYS A 151 -10.27 -0.17 10.18
CA LYS A 151 -9.83 -1.46 9.60
C LYS A 151 -8.57 -1.30 8.73
N VAL A 152 -7.50 -0.80 9.35
CA VAL A 152 -6.18 -0.64 8.72
C VAL A 152 -5.61 -1.94 8.20
N SER A 153 -4.65 -1.85 7.27
CA SER A 153 -3.89 -2.97 6.73
C SER A 153 -2.43 -2.90 7.16
N PHE A 154 -1.72 -4.02 7.04
CA PHE A 154 -0.30 -4.12 7.31
C PHE A 154 0.37 -4.79 6.12
N ASP A 155 1.38 -4.13 5.57
CA ASP A 155 2.29 -4.76 4.63
C ASP A 155 3.33 -5.55 5.42
N SER A 156 3.48 -6.83 5.10
CA SER A 156 4.39 -7.75 5.79
C SER A 156 5.64 -8.07 4.99
N PHE A 157 6.05 -7.19 4.07
CA PHE A 157 7.33 -7.32 3.36
C PHE A 157 8.50 -7.37 4.34
N GLN A 158 8.44 -6.56 5.40
CA GLN A 158 9.27 -6.69 6.59
C GLN A 158 8.47 -7.46 7.65
N THR A 159 8.98 -8.63 8.05
CA THR A 159 8.38 -9.39 9.16
C THR A 159 8.85 -8.83 10.50
N PRO A 160 8.07 -8.96 11.59
CA PRO A 160 8.55 -8.65 12.93
C PRO A 160 9.83 -9.42 13.26
N ARG A 161 10.82 -8.78 13.85
CA ARG A 161 12.07 -9.42 14.29
C ARG A 161 12.00 -9.82 15.76
N THR A 162 11.26 -9.04 16.53
CA THR A 162 11.11 -9.22 17.98
C THR A 162 9.63 -9.36 18.34
N ARG A 163 9.35 -9.81 19.55
CA ARG A 163 7.98 -9.93 20.06
C ARG A 163 7.28 -8.58 20.17
N GLN A 164 8.02 -7.51 20.42
CA GLN A 164 7.49 -6.15 20.52
C GLN A 164 7.02 -5.58 19.17
N GLU A 165 7.55 -6.10 18.08
CA GLU A 165 7.17 -5.71 16.71
C GLU A 165 6.00 -6.55 16.18
N GLU A 166 5.58 -7.59 16.89
CA GLU A 166 4.42 -8.42 16.49
C GLU A 166 3.14 -7.57 16.50
N ILE A 167 2.32 -7.79 15.48
CA ILE A 167 1.05 -7.08 15.33
C ILE A 167 -0.05 -7.99 15.86
N HIS A 168 -0.78 -7.52 16.84
CA HIS A 168 -1.97 -8.20 17.34
C HIS A 168 -3.10 -7.18 17.47
N ILE A 169 -4.06 -7.22 16.57
CA ILE A 169 -5.22 -6.33 16.55
C ILE A 169 -6.49 -7.18 16.50
N VAL A 170 -7.39 -6.90 17.42
CA VAL A 170 -8.73 -7.49 17.45
C VAL A 170 -9.70 -6.45 16.92
N PHE A 171 -10.39 -6.77 15.82
CA PHE A 171 -11.51 -6.03 15.29
C PHE A 171 -12.82 -6.69 15.77
N GLU A 172 -13.94 -6.06 15.53
CA GLU A 172 -15.24 -6.59 15.93
C GLU A 172 -15.56 -7.95 15.30
N ASP A 173 -15.16 -8.15 14.04
CA ASP A 173 -15.48 -9.29 13.20
C ASP A 173 -14.30 -10.25 12.94
N TYR A 174 -13.07 -9.85 13.25
CA TYR A 174 -11.87 -10.71 13.08
C TYR A 174 -10.68 -10.21 13.92
N ALA A 175 -9.69 -11.08 14.11
CA ALA A 175 -8.40 -10.70 14.66
C ALA A 175 -7.31 -10.80 13.60
N LYS A 176 -6.33 -9.89 13.65
CA LYS A 176 -5.13 -9.92 12.83
C LYS A 176 -3.91 -10.11 13.73
N TYR A 177 -3.14 -11.15 13.44
CA TYR A 177 -1.88 -11.41 14.09
C TYR A 177 -0.77 -11.63 13.07
N ILE A 178 0.36 -10.92 13.22
CA ILE A 178 1.57 -11.08 12.42
C ILE A 178 2.70 -11.35 13.40
N SER A 179 3.17 -12.58 13.46
CA SER A 179 4.25 -13.00 14.34
C SER A 179 5.62 -12.79 13.69
N ARG A 180 6.67 -12.79 14.52
CA ARG A 180 8.03 -13.02 14.09
C ARG A 180 8.18 -14.41 13.47
N PRO A 181 9.21 -14.65 12.64
CA PRO A 181 9.51 -15.99 12.15
C PRO A 181 9.96 -16.89 13.30
N PHE A 182 9.56 -18.16 13.24
CA PHE A 182 10.01 -19.21 14.16
C PHE A 182 11.01 -20.12 13.47
N PRO A 183 12.07 -20.57 14.17
CA PRO A 183 13.06 -21.47 13.60
C PRO A 183 12.48 -22.79 13.10
N ASP A 184 11.46 -23.30 13.78
CA ASP A 184 10.81 -24.55 13.45
C ASP A 184 9.33 -24.58 13.92
N LYS A 185 8.60 -25.59 13.46
CA LYS A 185 7.19 -25.79 13.77
C LYS A 185 6.94 -26.11 15.25
N ALA A 186 7.87 -26.76 15.94
CA ALA A 186 7.71 -27.13 17.33
C ALA A 186 7.72 -25.89 18.23
N GLN A 187 8.65 -24.95 17.97
CA GLN A 187 8.71 -23.67 18.66
C GLN A 187 7.46 -22.82 18.39
N LEU A 188 6.99 -22.79 17.12
CA LEU A 188 5.75 -22.10 16.77
C LEU A 188 4.56 -22.67 17.56
N LEU A 189 4.41 -23.97 17.60
CA LEU A 189 3.31 -24.63 18.31
C LEU A 189 3.40 -24.54 19.84
N SER A 190 4.59 -24.29 20.38
CA SER A 190 4.80 -24.07 21.82
C SER A 190 4.48 -22.63 22.27
N ASP A 191 4.45 -21.69 21.34
CA ASP A 191 4.08 -20.29 21.64
C ASP A 191 2.54 -20.20 21.78
N LYS A 192 2.10 -19.97 23.02
CA LYS A 192 0.67 -19.99 23.37
C LYS A 192 -0.14 -18.89 22.68
N GLU A 193 0.48 -17.78 22.32
CA GLU A 193 -0.22 -16.70 21.62
C GLU A 193 -0.41 -17.00 20.13
N VAL A 194 0.64 -17.56 19.50
CA VAL A 194 0.60 -17.90 18.08
C VAL A 194 -0.27 -19.14 17.82
N ALA A 195 -0.13 -20.15 18.67
CA ALA A 195 -0.85 -21.41 18.57
C ALA A 195 -2.23 -21.38 19.29
N ALA A 196 -2.69 -20.21 19.74
CA ALA A 196 -3.95 -20.09 20.45
C ALA A 196 -5.11 -20.56 19.57
N THR A 197 -5.83 -21.54 20.06
CA THR A 197 -7.07 -22.06 19.44
C THR A 197 -8.32 -21.34 19.97
N ARG A 198 -8.14 -20.30 20.78
CA ARG A 198 -9.25 -19.54 21.35
C ARG A 198 -9.93 -18.71 20.28
N CYS A 199 -11.24 -18.79 20.23
CA CYS A 199 -12.05 -17.86 19.46
C CYS A 199 -11.83 -16.43 19.98
N TYR A 200 -11.54 -15.48 19.10
CA TYR A 200 -11.33 -14.07 19.48
C TYR A 200 -12.65 -13.37 19.89
N LEU A 201 -13.81 -14.00 19.63
CA LEU A 201 -15.13 -13.51 20.03
C LEU A 201 -15.55 -13.94 21.43
N CYS A 202 -14.91 -14.93 22.01
CA CYS A 202 -15.13 -15.38 23.37
C CYS A 202 -13.87 -15.30 24.23
#